data_7e410068e5775433573c8bd681b2487e
#
_entry.id   7e410068e5775433573c8bd681b2487e
#
_cell.length_a   1.000
_cell.length_b   1.000
_cell.length_c   1.000
_cell.angle_alpha   90.00
_cell.angle_beta   90.00
_cell.angle_gamma   90.00
#
_symmetry.space_group_name_H-M   'P 1'
#
loop_
_entity.id
_entity.type
_entity.pdbx_description
1 polymer ?
#
loop_
_entity_poly.entity_id
_entity_poly.type
_entity_poly.pdbx_seq_one_letter_code
_entity_poly.pdbx_strand_id
1 'polypeptide(L)'
;MSDMIDSIESETKDNVVKFAQRYANLMVEQKSIKADMKALRQEYEELGVPTKIAIKALNEQKKLKKSGQREIDEVQLYMEWLAQSVELDNIIAELVSK
;
A
#
# COMPACT_ATOMS: atom_id res chain seq x y z
N MET A 1 24.67 -41.34 -0.43
CA MET A 1 24.28 -40.47 -0.67
C MET A 1 23.56 -40.09 0.08
N SER A 2 23.32 -40.00 0.76
CA SER A 2 22.54 -39.72 0.76
C SER A 2 21.74 -39.31 1.92
N ASP A 3 22.02 -39.69 3.14
CA ASP A 3 21.34 -39.19 4.31
C ASP A 3 21.50 -37.69 4.44
N MET A 4 22.66 -37.19 4.10
CA MET A 4 22.94 -35.76 4.15
C MET A 4 22.12 -34.98 3.10
N ILE A 5 22.05 -35.52 1.89
CA ILE A 5 21.28 -34.89 0.81
C ILE A 5 19.80 -34.94 1.12
N ASP A 6 19.31 -36.07 1.59
CA ASP A 6 17.91 -36.23 1.96
C ASP A 6 17.52 -35.28 3.09
N SER A 7 18.43 -35.09 4.05
CA SER A 7 18.21 -34.18 5.17
C SER A 7 18.12 -32.73 4.69
N ILE A 8 19.01 -32.33 3.78
CA ILE A 8 19.01 -30.98 3.21
C ILE A 8 17.74 -30.73 2.41
N GLU A 9 17.32 -31.69 1.58
CA GLU A 9 16.09 -31.56 0.80
C GLU A 9 14.87 -31.45 1.71
N SER A 10 14.82 -32.22 2.79
CA SER A 10 13.73 -32.19 3.74
C SER A 10 13.65 -30.83 4.41
N GLU A 11 14.78 -30.30 4.85
CA GLU A 11 14.84 -28.98 5.48
C GLU A 11 14.42 -27.87 4.52
N THR A 12 14.92 -27.92 3.28
CA THR A 12 14.55 -26.96 2.25
C THR A 12 13.05 -27.02 1.97
N LYS A 13 12.50 -28.23 1.86
CA LYS A 13 11.08 -28.43 1.64
C LYS A 13 10.26 -27.80 2.75
N ASP A 14 10.65 -28.04 4.01
CA ASP A 14 9.95 -27.47 5.15
C ASP A 14 9.97 -25.95 5.13
N ASN A 15 11.11 -25.37 4.78
CA ASN A 15 11.25 -23.93 4.70
C ASN A 15 10.39 -23.34 3.57
N VAL A 16 10.31 -24.03 2.44
CA VAL A 16 9.46 -23.60 1.32
C VAL A 16 8.01 -23.59 1.76
N VAL A 17 7.57 -24.64 2.43
CA VAL A 17 6.18 -24.72 2.91
C VAL A 17 5.86 -23.63 3.91
N LYS A 18 6.77 -23.40 4.87
CA LYS A 18 6.58 -22.35 5.87
C LYS A 18 6.53 -20.96 5.23
N PHE A 19 7.41 -20.71 4.29
CA PHE A 19 7.39 -19.45 3.55
C PHE A 19 6.06 -19.28 2.82
N ALA A 20 5.63 -20.32 2.09
CA ALA A 20 4.39 -20.25 1.32
C ALA A 20 3.18 -20.00 2.22
N GLN A 21 3.13 -20.64 3.39
CA GLN A 21 2.05 -20.43 4.34
C GLN A 21 2.00 -18.99 4.82
N ARG A 22 3.15 -18.42 5.18
CA ARG A 22 3.22 -17.04 5.63
C ARG A 22 2.86 -16.07 4.53
N TYR A 23 3.37 -16.33 3.34
CA TYR A 23 3.08 -15.47 2.19
C TYR A 23 1.60 -15.53 1.83
N ALA A 24 1.00 -16.73 1.84
CA ALA A 24 -0.42 -16.89 1.54
C ALA A 24 -1.28 -16.13 2.56
N ASN A 25 -0.91 -16.17 3.84
CA ASN A 25 -1.64 -15.42 4.85
C ASN A 25 -1.58 -13.92 4.60
N LEU A 26 -0.43 -13.41 4.17
CA LEU A 26 -0.30 -12.01 3.80
C LEU A 26 -1.13 -11.67 2.57
N MET A 27 -1.24 -12.59 1.61
CA MET A 27 -2.11 -12.38 0.45
C MET A 27 -3.59 -12.28 0.87
N VAL A 28 -4.00 -13.07 1.85
CA VAL A 28 -5.37 -13.00 2.38
C VAL A 28 -5.59 -11.65 3.04
N GLU A 29 -4.64 -11.18 3.86
CA GLU A 29 -4.73 -9.87 4.48
C GLU A 29 -4.77 -8.75 3.44
N GLN A 30 -3.97 -8.86 2.40
CA GLN A 30 -3.95 -7.88 1.32
C GLN A 30 -5.30 -7.83 0.60
N LYS A 31 -5.91 -8.98 0.36
CA LYS A 31 -7.23 -9.06 -0.25
C LYS A 31 -8.28 -8.36 0.62
N SER A 32 -8.21 -8.58 1.92
CA SER A 32 -9.11 -7.95 2.87
C SER A 32 -8.92 -6.43 2.88
N ILE A 33 -7.67 -5.97 2.85
CA ILE A 33 -7.36 -4.53 2.81
C ILE A 33 -7.91 -3.90 1.53
N LYS A 34 -7.76 -4.57 0.39
CA LYS A 34 -8.29 -4.06 -0.88
C LYS A 34 -9.81 -3.93 -0.84
N ALA A 35 -10.49 -4.90 -0.22
CA ALA A 35 -11.94 -4.84 -0.05
C ALA A 35 -12.35 -3.66 0.83
N ASP A 36 -11.60 -3.43 1.91
CA ASP A 36 -11.84 -2.30 2.80
C ASP A 36 -11.64 -0.97 2.08
N MET A 37 -10.60 -0.87 1.26
CA MET A 37 -10.33 0.34 0.46
C MET A 37 -11.45 0.62 -0.52
N LYS A 38 -11.98 -0.43 -1.15
CA LYS A 38 -13.10 -0.30 -2.08
C LYS A 38 -14.36 0.19 -1.36
N ALA A 39 -14.65 -0.38 -0.20
CA ALA A 39 -15.79 0.02 0.61
C ALA A 39 -15.68 1.48 1.04
N LEU A 40 -14.49 1.90 1.45
CA LEU A 40 -14.22 3.28 1.84
C LEU A 40 -14.49 4.24 0.68
N ARG A 41 -14.00 3.89 -0.51
CA ARG A 41 -14.24 4.70 -1.69
C ARG A 41 -15.71 4.86 -1.97
N GLN A 42 -16.48 3.76 -1.94
CA GLN A 42 -17.91 3.79 -2.21
C GLN A 42 -18.64 4.66 -1.19
N GLU A 43 -18.27 4.55 0.08
CA GLU A 43 -18.87 5.36 1.14
C GLU A 43 -18.71 6.85 0.87
N TYR A 44 -17.52 7.28 0.52
CA TYR A 44 -17.26 8.71 0.30
C TYR A 44 -17.77 9.20 -1.04
N GLU A 45 -17.85 8.33 -2.06
CA GLU A 45 -18.50 8.67 -3.32
C GLU A 45 -19.98 9.00 -3.09
N GLU A 46 -20.65 8.26 -2.22
CA GLU A 46 -22.03 8.52 -1.84
C GLU A 46 -22.17 9.86 -1.13
N LEU A 47 -21.14 10.31 -0.46
CA LEU A 47 -21.11 11.63 0.20
C LEU A 47 -20.76 12.75 -0.77
N GLY A 48 -20.53 12.44 -2.05
CA GLY A 48 -20.22 13.43 -3.06
C GLY A 48 -18.73 13.72 -3.24
N VAL A 49 -17.87 12.93 -2.62
CA VAL A 49 -16.42 13.11 -2.78
C VAL A 49 -15.97 12.48 -4.09
N PRO A 50 -15.24 13.24 -4.95
CA PRO A 50 -14.66 12.66 -6.17
C PRO A 50 -13.42 11.85 -5.83
N THR A 51 -13.64 10.60 -5.42
CA THR A 51 -12.58 9.76 -4.87
C THR A 51 -11.43 9.49 -5.85
N LYS A 52 -11.70 9.42 -7.14
CA LYS A 52 -10.64 9.25 -8.14
C LYS A 52 -9.64 10.40 -8.11
N ILE A 53 -10.16 11.62 -8.02
CA ILE A 53 -9.30 12.81 -7.97
C ILE A 53 -8.57 12.86 -6.64
N ALA A 54 -9.27 12.54 -5.55
CA ALA A 54 -8.66 12.52 -4.22
C ALA A 54 -7.53 11.50 -4.13
N ILE A 55 -7.72 10.30 -4.70
CA ILE A 55 -6.68 9.26 -4.73
C ILE A 55 -5.50 9.72 -5.58
N LYS A 56 -5.77 10.34 -6.72
CA LYS A 56 -4.72 10.88 -7.57
C LYS A 56 -3.92 11.95 -6.85
N ALA A 57 -4.60 12.82 -6.12
CA ALA A 57 -3.95 13.85 -5.31
C ALA A 57 -3.06 13.25 -4.23
N LEU A 58 -3.54 12.19 -3.58
CA LEU A 58 -2.76 11.50 -2.56
C LEU A 58 -1.48 10.90 -3.16
N ASN A 59 -1.59 10.27 -4.34
CA ASN A 59 -0.45 9.68 -5.02
C ASN A 59 0.55 10.75 -5.45
N GLU A 60 0.06 11.89 -5.94
CA GLU A 60 0.93 13.01 -6.30
C GLU A 60 1.62 13.61 -5.07
N GLN A 61 0.92 13.66 -3.94
CA GLN A 61 1.51 14.12 -2.69
C GLN A 61 2.66 13.21 -2.27
N LYS A 62 2.51 11.89 -2.46
CA LYS A 62 3.58 10.93 -2.21
C LYS A 62 4.79 11.20 -3.12
N LYS A 63 4.55 11.45 -4.40
CA LYS A 63 5.60 11.75 -5.37
C LYS A 63 6.33 13.03 -5.00
N LEU A 64 5.58 14.05 -4.62
CA LEU A 64 6.16 15.32 -4.20
C LEU A 64 7.09 15.14 -2.99
N LYS A 65 6.64 14.36 -2.02
CA LYS A 65 7.42 14.06 -0.81
C LYS A 65 8.71 13.33 -1.16
N LYS A 66 8.64 12.47 -2.19
CA LYS A 66 9.77 11.64 -2.60
C LYS A 66 10.72 12.37 -3.54
N SER A 67 10.20 13.15 -4.49
CA SER A 67 11.00 13.71 -5.58
C SER A 67 11.00 15.24 -5.65
N GLY A 68 10.09 15.89 -4.95
CA GLY A 68 9.97 17.35 -5.00
C GLY A 68 9.26 17.88 -6.24
N GLN A 69 8.64 16.99 -7.02
CA GLN A 69 7.90 17.38 -8.22
C GLN A 69 6.41 17.31 -8.00
N ARG A 70 5.67 18.18 -8.66
CA ARG A 70 4.20 18.12 -8.65
C ARG A 70 3.62 18.72 -9.93
N GLU A 71 2.41 18.26 -10.25
CA GLU A 71 1.65 18.78 -11.37
C GLU A 71 0.72 19.90 -10.89
N ILE A 72 0.37 20.80 -11.80
CA ILE A 72 -0.50 21.94 -11.49
C ILE A 72 -1.84 21.73 -12.18
N ASP A 73 -2.88 21.37 -11.43
CA ASP A 73 -4.24 21.21 -11.92
C ASP A 73 -5.19 21.04 -10.72
N GLU A 74 -6.36 20.40 -10.91
CA GLU A 74 -7.29 20.10 -9.82
C GLU A 74 -6.63 19.25 -8.73
N VAL A 75 -5.72 18.37 -9.12
CA VAL A 75 -4.98 17.52 -8.20
C VAL A 75 -4.18 18.39 -7.26
N GLN A 76 -3.58 19.49 -7.75
CA GLN A 76 -2.82 20.39 -6.90
C GLN A 76 -3.68 21.02 -5.81
N LEU A 77 -4.91 21.41 -6.13
CA LEU A 77 -5.80 21.97 -5.12
C LEU A 77 -6.06 20.95 -4.01
N TYR A 78 -6.31 19.72 -4.38
CA TYR A 78 -6.52 18.65 -3.41
C TYR A 78 -5.27 18.39 -2.59
N MET A 79 -4.09 18.44 -3.25
CA MET A 79 -2.81 18.29 -2.56
C MET A 79 -2.61 19.37 -1.51
N GLU A 80 -3.00 20.60 -1.80
CA GLU A 80 -2.91 21.70 -0.85
C GLU A 80 -3.78 21.42 0.37
N TRP A 81 -4.99 20.91 0.15
CA TRP A 81 -5.88 20.53 1.24
C TRP A 81 -5.28 19.41 2.10
N LEU A 82 -4.70 18.40 1.45
CA LEU A 82 -4.06 17.29 2.14
C LEU A 82 -2.83 17.74 2.93
N ALA A 83 -2.08 18.68 2.37
CA ALA A 83 -0.87 19.19 3.02
C ALA A 83 -1.16 19.95 4.32
N GLN A 84 -2.40 20.41 4.50
CA GLN A 84 -2.79 21.09 5.73
C GLN A 84 -2.96 20.12 6.90
N SER A 85 -3.04 18.82 6.62
CA SER A 85 -3.16 17.82 7.67
C SER A 85 -1.78 17.32 8.08
N VAL A 86 -1.34 17.68 9.27
CA VAL A 86 -0.06 17.22 9.83
C VAL A 86 -0.06 15.72 9.99
N GLU A 87 -1.19 15.16 10.43
CA GLU A 87 -1.33 13.73 10.61
C GLU A 87 -1.16 12.98 9.30
N LEU A 88 -1.83 13.45 8.24
CA LEU A 88 -1.71 12.82 6.93
C LEU A 88 -0.29 12.97 6.38
N ASP A 89 0.34 14.12 6.57
CA ASP A 89 1.72 14.33 6.12
C ASP A 89 2.68 13.33 6.77
N ASN A 90 2.48 13.04 8.05
CA ASN A 90 3.29 12.06 8.75
C ASN A 90 3.06 10.64 8.19
N ILE A 91 1.82 10.31 7.84
CA ILE A 91 1.49 9.02 7.23
C ILE A 91 2.17 8.89 5.87
N ILE A 92 2.12 9.95 5.05
CA ILE A 92 2.76 9.97 3.73
C ILE A 92 4.27 9.80 3.88
N ALA A 93 4.87 10.49 4.84
CA ALA A 93 6.32 10.36 5.08
C ALA A 93 6.69 8.92 5.41
N GLU A 94 5.85 8.24 6.18
CA GLU A 94 6.06 6.84 6.50
C GLU A 94 5.96 5.95 5.27
N LEU A 95 5.00 6.25 4.37
CA LEU A 95 4.83 5.50 3.14
C LEU A 95 6.02 5.60 2.20
N VAL A 96 6.71 6.75 2.17
CA VAL A 96 7.85 6.94 1.26
C VAL A 96 9.19 6.61 1.89
N SER A 97 9.23 6.32 3.17
CA SER A 97 10.48 6.01 3.87
C SER A 97 10.98 4.59 3.61
N LYS A 98 10.19 3.76 2.97
CA LYS A 98 10.58 2.37 2.69
C LYS A 98 10.98 2.16 1.25
#